data_1ce983464a6fb9c414d36edd7eea60b2
#
_entry.id   1ce983464a6fb9c414d36edd7eea60b2
#
_cell.length_a   1.000
_cell.length_b   1.000
_cell.length_c   1.000
_cell.angle_alpha   90.00
_cell.angle_beta   90.00
_cell.angle_gamma   90.00
#
_symmetry.space_group_name_H-M   'P 1'
#
loop_
_entity.id
_entity.type
_entity.pdbx_description
1 polymer ?
#
loop_
_entity_poly.entity_id
_entity_poly.type
_entity_poly.pdbx_seq_one_letter_code
_entity_poly.pdbx_strand_id
1 'polypeptide(L)'
;MMVSISECFSESYAEARPKFCSAAAAAGGAIRSWLNPKARGPGGEALYLDTARFGPVDAANMLVLIAGTHGVEGHCGSGAEIAWRTGVSSGAPRLLSR
;
A
#
# COMPACT_ATOMS: atom_id res chain seq x y z
N MET A 1 14.09 5.68 9.41
CA MET A 1 14.64 6.07 8.10
C MET A 1 13.65 6.98 7.38
N MET A 2 14.13 8.10 6.91
CA MET A 2 13.28 9.04 6.17
C MET A 2 13.29 8.69 4.70
N VAL A 3 12.09 8.60 4.13
CA VAL A 3 11.87 8.31 2.71
C VAL A 3 11.35 9.58 2.07
N SER A 4 11.89 9.96 0.93
CA SER A 4 11.36 11.11 0.19
C SER A 4 10.01 10.75 -0.44
N ILE A 5 9.19 11.75 -0.71
CA ILE A 5 7.90 11.54 -1.36
C ILE A 5 8.06 10.81 -2.69
N SER A 6 9.06 11.18 -3.50
CA SER A 6 9.28 10.56 -4.80
C SER A 6 9.58 9.06 -4.69
N GLU A 7 10.22 8.62 -3.61
CA GLU A 7 10.53 7.22 -3.38
C GLU A 7 9.31 6.36 -3.10
N CYS A 8 8.19 6.99 -2.73
CA CYS A 8 6.95 6.25 -2.48
C CYS A 8 6.27 5.79 -3.77
N PHE A 9 6.57 6.46 -4.88
CA PHE A 9 5.94 6.15 -6.16
C PHE A 9 6.75 5.13 -6.95
N SER A 10 6.08 4.43 -7.84
CA SER A 10 6.68 3.34 -8.60
C SER A 10 6.23 3.40 -10.05
N GLU A 11 7.04 2.81 -10.94
CA GLU A 11 6.74 2.76 -12.36
C GLU A 11 6.19 1.41 -12.80
N SER A 12 6.14 0.44 -11.90
CA SER A 12 5.65 -0.90 -12.20
C SER A 12 5.03 -1.54 -10.96
N TYR A 13 4.22 -2.57 -11.20
CA TYR A 13 3.67 -3.39 -10.12
C TYR A 13 4.80 -4.07 -9.32
N ALA A 14 5.81 -4.60 -10.02
CA ALA A 14 6.92 -5.29 -9.38
C ALA A 14 7.69 -4.38 -8.42
N GLU A 15 7.68 -3.08 -8.68
CA GLU A 15 8.30 -2.09 -7.81
C GLU A 15 7.34 -1.61 -6.72
N ALA A 16 6.07 -1.39 -7.06
CA ALA A 16 5.07 -0.86 -6.13
C ALA A 16 4.75 -1.82 -4.98
N ARG A 17 4.59 -3.09 -5.28
CA ARG A 17 4.19 -4.09 -4.29
C ARG A 17 5.16 -4.22 -3.12
N PRO A 18 6.48 -4.40 -3.35
CA PRO A 18 7.43 -4.45 -2.23
C PRO A 18 7.42 -3.18 -1.39
N LYS A 19 7.27 -2.02 -2.02
CA LYS A 19 7.21 -0.75 -1.29
C LYS A 19 6.00 -0.69 -0.38
N PHE A 20 4.83 -1.10 -0.88
CA PHE A 20 3.62 -1.14 -0.07
C PHE A 20 3.76 -2.10 1.10
N CYS A 21 4.20 -3.31 0.85
CA CYS A 21 4.34 -4.33 1.90
C CYS A 21 5.37 -3.91 2.95
N SER A 22 6.49 -3.33 2.54
CA SER A 22 7.51 -2.85 3.47
C SER A 22 7.00 -1.70 4.33
N ALA A 23 6.34 -0.74 3.72
CA ALA A 23 5.80 0.41 4.45
C ALA A 23 4.71 -0.03 5.44
N ALA A 24 3.84 -0.93 5.02
CA ALA A 24 2.78 -1.45 5.88
C ALA A 24 3.35 -2.23 7.06
N ALA A 25 4.34 -3.08 6.82
CA ALA A 25 4.99 -3.85 7.88
C ALA A 25 5.70 -2.92 8.86
N ALA A 26 6.43 -1.93 8.37
CA ALA A 26 7.12 -0.96 9.22
C ALA A 26 6.15 -0.15 10.07
N ALA A 27 4.94 0.08 9.59
CA ALA A 27 3.90 0.80 10.33
C ALA A 27 3.08 -0.10 11.26
N GLY A 28 3.43 -1.37 11.38
CA GLY A 28 2.73 -2.31 12.25
C GLY A 28 1.46 -2.91 11.67
N GLY A 29 1.32 -2.87 10.36
CA GLY A 29 0.15 -3.42 9.68
C GLY A 29 0.14 -4.93 9.64
N ALA A 30 -1.05 -5.51 9.72
CA ALA A 30 -1.26 -6.93 9.47
C ALA A 30 -1.49 -7.12 7.97
N ILE A 31 -0.56 -7.78 7.30
CA ILE A 31 -0.57 -7.91 5.85
C ILE A 31 -1.14 -9.27 5.45
N ARG A 32 -2.02 -9.26 4.46
CA ARG A 32 -2.51 -10.48 3.82
C ARG A 32 -2.43 -10.29 2.31
N SER A 33 -2.16 -11.39 1.61
CA SER A 33 -1.99 -11.38 0.16
C SER A 33 -2.82 -12.50 -0.45
N TRP A 34 -3.54 -12.19 -1.52
CA TRP A 34 -4.33 -13.16 -2.27
C TRP A 34 -3.82 -13.21 -3.69
N LEU A 35 -3.38 -14.40 -4.10
CA LEU A 35 -2.88 -14.62 -5.45
C LEU A 35 -4.04 -14.52 -6.47
N ASN A 36 -3.78 -13.82 -7.56
CA ASN A 36 -4.67 -13.88 -8.72
C ASN A 36 -4.41 -15.20 -9.45
N PRO A 37 -5.35 -16.14 -9.47
CA PRO A 37 -5.10 -17.45 -10.06
C PRO A 37 -5.20 -17.47 -11.59
N LYS A 38 -5.68 -16.38 -12.19
CA LYS A 38 -6.02 -16.37 -13.63
C LYS A 38 -5.10 -15.51 -14.48
N ALA A 39 -4.30 -14.65 -13.88
CA ALA A 39 -3.49 -13.72 -14.64
C ALA A 39 -2.10 -13.59 -14.03
N ARG A 40 -1.15 -13.23 -14.89
CA ARG A 40 0.21 -12.89 -14.49
C ARG A 40 0.58 -11.53 -15.08
N GLY A 41 1.59 -10.90 -14.52
CA GLY A 41 2.11 -9.64 -15.02
C GLY A 41 2.88 -9.80 -16.33
N PRO A 42 3.26 -8.68 -16.95
CA PRO A 42 3.95 -8.68 -18.26
C PRO A 42 5.25 -9.48 -18.27
N GLY A 43 5.95 -9.55 -17.14
CA GLY A 43 7.18 -10.34 -16.99
C GLY A 43 6.95 -11.75 -16.50
N GLY A 44 5.73 -12.24 -16.49
CA GLY A 44 5.38 -13.57 -15.97
C GLY A 44 5.25 -13.61 -14.44
N GLU A 45 5.36 -12.48 -13.79
CA GLU A 45 5.28 -12.42 -12.33
C GLU A 45 3.86 -12.70 -11.81
N ALA A 46 3.78 -13.29 -10.63
CA ALA A 46 2.52 -13.50 -9.95
C ALA A 46 1.92 -12.16 -9.53
N LEU A 47 0.61 -12.05 -9.61
CA LEU A 47 -0.11 -10.85 -9.21
C LEU A 47 -0.91 -11.12 -7.94
N TYR A 48 -0.89 -10.18 -7.01
CA TYR A 48 -1.56 -10.31 -5.72
C TYR A 48 -2.43 -9.10 -5.43
N LEU A 49 -3.52 -9.35 -4.73
CA LEU A 49 -4.21 -8.32 -3.99
C LEU A 49 -3.63 -8.32 -2.58
N ASP A 50 -3.03 -7.24 -2.19
CA ASP A 50 -2.45 -7.10 -0.86
C ASP A 50 -3.32 -6.18 -0.02
N THR A 51 -3.51 -6.56 1.24
CA THR A 51 -4.17 -5.69 2.21
C THR A 51 -3.28 -5.49 3.41
N ALA A 52 -3.38 -4.33 4.01
CA ALA A 52 -2.73 -4.04 5.28
C ALA A 52 -3.78 -3.45 6.22
N ARG A 53 -3.89 -4.03 7.39
CA ARG A 53 -4.85 -3.60 8.39
C ARG A 53 -4.11 -3.05 9.59
N PHE A 54 -4.59 -1.91 10.07
CA PHE A 54 -4.02 -1.21 11.22
C PHE A 54 -5.10 -0.99 12.26
N GLY A 55 -4.70 -1.04 13.51
CA GLY A 55 -5.59 -0.78 14.62
C GLY A 55 -6.29 -2.03 15.13
N PRO A 56 -7.18 -1.85 16.12
CA PRO A 56 -7.84 -2.99 16.78
C PRO A 56 -8.82 -3.71 15.86
N VAL A 57 -8.89 -5.04 16.03
CA VAL A 57 -9.76 -5.88 15.20
C VAL A 57 -11.24 -5.63 15.44
N ASP A 58 -11.59 -5.10 16.61
CA ASP A 58 -12.96 -4.84 17.04
C ASP A 58 -13.32 -3.35 16.99
N ALA A 59 -12.59 -2.56 16.22
CA ALA A 59 -12.88 -1.14 16.07
C ALA A 59 -14.29 -0.95 15.52
N ALA A 60 -15.00 0.05 16.07
CA ALA A 60 -16.38 0.34 15.67
C ALA A 60 -16.47 0.93 14.26
N ASN A 61 -15.41 1.59 13.80
CA ASN A 61 -15.37 2.21 12.47
C ASN A 61 -14.10 1.82 11.77
N MET A 62 -14.16 1.77 10.44
CA MET A 62 -13.02 1.43 9.62
C MET A 62 -12.96 2.35 8.41
N LEU A 63 -11.79 2.89 8.13
CA LEU A 63 -11.52 3.59 6.88
C LEU A 63 -10.83 2.61 5.93
N VAL A 64 -11.34 2.51 4.71
CA VAL A 64 -10.75 1.66 3.68
C VAL A 64 -10.20 2.54 2.57
N LEU A 65 -8.92 2.36 2.26
CA LEU A 65 -8.24 3.03 1.16
C LEU A 65 -7.90 1.99 0.10
N ILE A 66 -8.25 2.26 -1.13
CA ILE A 66 -8.05 1.31 -2.23
C ILE A 66 -7.22 1.98 -3.33
N ALA A 67 -6.22 1.28 -3.84
CA ALA A 67 -5.41 1.74 -4.96
C ALA A 67 -5.17 0.59 -5.93
N GLY A 68 -4.84 0.93 -7.18
CA GLY A 68 -4.50 -0.06 -8.18
C GLY A 68 -5.68 -0.80 -8.77
N THR A 69 -6.87 -0.22 -8.70
CA THR A 69 -8.09 -0.90 -9.12
C THR A 69 -8.18 -1.05 -10.65
N HIS A 70 -7.67 -0.09 -11.38
CA HIS A 70 -7.83 -0.05 -12.84
C HIS A 70 -6.51 -0.26 -13.57
N GLY A 71 -5.82 0.77 -13.94
CA GLY A 71 -4.63 0.69 -14.77
C GLY A 71 -3.42 1.34 -14.12
N VAL A 72 -2.55 1.88 -14.94
CA VAL A 72 -1.28 2.46 -14.51
C VAL A 72 -1.45 3.64 -13.55
N GLU A 73 -2.58 4.30 -13.56
CA GLU A 73 -2.91 5.37 -12.60
C GLU A 73 -2.94 4.84 -11.16
N GLY A 74 -3.09 3.54 -10.99
CA GLY A 74 -3.03 2.91 -9.68
C GLY A 74 -1.70 3.10 -8.97
N HIS A 75 -0.63 3.33 -9.71
CA HIS A 75 0.68 3.61 -9.11
C HIS A 75 0.68 4.93 -8.34
N CYS A 76 -0.10 5.90 -8.78
CA CYS A 76 -0.27 7.15 -8.07
C CYS A 76 -0.93 6.91 -6.69
N GLY A 77 -2.02 6.16 -6.67
CA GLY A 77 -2.71 5.81 -5.42
C GLY A 77 -1.83 5.02 -4.47
N SER A 78 -1.07 4.06 -5.00
CA SER A 78 -0.13 3.28 -4.19
C SER A 78 0.92 4.17 -3.56
N GLY A 79 1.50 5.09 -4.33
CA GLY A 79 2.47 6.04 -3.81
C GLY A 79 1.89 6.92 -2.71
N ALA A 80 0.66 7.39 -2.90
CA ALA A 80 -0.03 8.20 -1.89
C ALA A 80 -0.27 7.41 -0.60
N GLU A 81 -0.68 6.15 -0.70
CA GLU A 81 -0.87 5.30 0.47
C GLU A 81 0.44 5.08 1.23
N ILE A 82 1.52 4.82 0.52
CA ILE A 82 2.84 4.62 1.12
C ILE A 82 3.29 5.90 1.82
N ALA A 83 3.18 7.05 1.15
CA ALA A 83 3.57 8.33 1.70
C ALA A 83 2.80 8.64 2.98
N TRP A 84 1.51 8.38 2.96
CA TRP A 84 0.65 8.61 4.12
C TRP A 84 1.06 7.74 5.31
N ARG A 85 1.34 6.45 5.07
CA ARG A 85 1.73 5.54 6.15
C ARG A 85 3.15 5.79 6.66
N THR A 86 4.04 6.26 5.82
CA THR A 86 5.40 6.59 6.26
C THR A 86 5.50 7.96 6.93
N GLY A 87 4.43 8.77 6.85
CA GLY A 87 4.43 10.10 7.45
C GLY A 87 5.30 11.10 6.70
N VAL A 88 5.59 10.84 5.44
CA VAL A 88 6.42 11.73 4.61
C VAL A 88 5.73 13.06 4.36
N SER A 89 4.40 13.05 4.24
CA SER A 89 3.61 14.25 4.02
C SER A 89 3.44 15.00 5.33
N SER A 90 4.03 16.19 5.45
CA SER A 90 3.85 17.03 6.64
C SER A 90 2.37 17.44 6.75
N GLY A 91 1.83 17.38 7.94
CA GLY A 91 0.44 17.73 8.20
C GLY A 91 -0.56 16.65 7.86
N ALA A 92 -0.12 15.47 7.43
CA ALA A 92 -1.03 14.35 7.24
C ALA A 92 -1.68 14.00 8.56
N PRO A 93 -3.01 13.92 8.62
CA PRO A 93 -3.67 13.55 9.87
C PRO A 93 -3.30 12.14 10.26
N ARG A 94 -3.04 11.95 11.54
CA ARG A 94 -2.77 10.61 12.10
C ARG A 94 -4.06 9.91 12.46
N LEU A 95 -5.06 10.03 11.62
CA LEU A 95 -6.40 9.57 11.93
C LEU A 95 -6.49 8.07 12.14
N LEU A 96 -5.53 7.32 11.66
CA LEU A 96 -5.64 5.88 11.61
C LEU A 96 -4.59 5.15 12.41
N SER A 97 -3.92 5.82 13.28
CA SER A 97 -3.00 5.16 14.21
C SER A 97 -3.75 4.44 15.34
N ARG A 98 -5.00 4.18 15.15
CA ARG A 98 -5.79 3.46 16.14
C ARG A 98 -6.00 2.03 15.75
#